data_68761c02350333c63cdb8e2a5680baf0
#
_entry.id   68761c02350333c63cdb8e2a5680baf0
#
_cell.length_a   1.000
_cell.length_b   1.000
_cell.length_c   1.000
_cell.angle_alpha   90.00
_cell.angle_beta   90.00
_cell.angle_gamma   90.00
#
_symmetry.space_group_name_H-M   'P 1'
#
loop_
_entity.id
_entity.type
_entity.pdbx_description
1 polymer ?
#
loop_
_entity_poly.entity_id
_entity_poly.type
_entity_poly.pdbx_seq_one_letter_code
_entity_poly.pdbx_strand_id
1 'polypeptide(L)'
;YPDIPEDAPRGISFQQAPIWRRMVVIAAGAAMNMILGFAVLVALVSMQDSITSKTISGFRGDEMSRQTGLQVGDTILAINGRHCFVANDVVYEAARSEEAVADFTVLRDGQKVELQNVTFATALTGEQEGQYMIDFTVLPMEKTVPNVLAEAGNWTISYARLIWRSLVDLITG
;
A
#
# COMPACT_ATOMS: atom_id res chain seq x y z
N TYR A 1 24.65 -4.26 -40.94
CA TYR A 1 23.17 -4.30 -41.06
C TYR A 1 22.86 -5.03 -42.35
N PRO A 2 21.96 -6.03 -42.36
CA PRO A 2 21.58 -6.67 -43.60
C PRO A 2 20.92 -5.64 -44.53
N ASP A 3 21.27 -5.68 -45.82
CA ASP A 3 20.74 -4.80 -46.84
C ASP A 3 19.22 -4.91 -46.87
N ILE A 4 18.52 -3.87 -46.48
CA ILE A 4 17.07 -3.78 -46.55
C ILE A 4 16.73 -3.58 -48.03
N PRO A 5 15.89 -4.41 -48.66
CA PRO A 5 15.47 -4.24 -50.04
C PRO A 5 14.95 -2.81 -50.27
N GLU A 6 15.35 -2.19 -51.42
CA GLU A 6 14.96 -0.79 -51.72
C GLU A 6 13.43 -0.60 -51.82
N ASP A 7 12.68 -1.66 -52.06
CA ASP A 7 11.22 -1.69 -52.21
C ASP A 7 10.48 -2.03 -50.89
N ALA A 8 11.20 -2.21 -49.76
CA ALA A 8 10.54 -2.43 -48.49
C ALA A 8 9.69 -1.20 -48.13
N PRO A 9 8.41 -1.38 -47.73
CA PRO A 9 7.57 -0.26 -47.33
C PRO A 9 8.23 0.47 -46.17
N ARG A 10 8.81 1.63 -46.45
CA ARG A 10 9.42 2.50 -45.43
C ARG A 10 8.32 3.03 -44.55
N GLY A 11 8.17 2.45 -43.37
CA GLY A 11 7.28 2.99 -42.35
C GLY A 11 7.61 4.44 -42.03
N ILE A 12 6.60 5.23 -41.73
CA ILE A 12 6.79 6.62 -41.29
C ILE A 12 7.69 6.60 -40.04
N SER A 13 8.80 7.33 -40.09
CA SER A 13 9.68 7.48 -38.91
C SER A 13 8.90 8.02 -37.73
N PHE A 14 9.20 7.55 -36.51
CA PHE A 14 8.57 8.03 -35.28
C PHE A 14 8.58 9.55 -35.15
N GLN A 15 9.65 10.21 -35.63
CA GLN A 15 9.77 11.67 -35.61
C GLN A 15 8.84 12.37 -36.62
N GLN A 16 8.46 11.70 -37.71
CA GLN A 16 7.55 12.22 -38.74
C GLN A 16 6.08 11.91 -38.41
N ALA A 17 5.84 11.03 -37.42
CA ALA A 17 4.48 10.69 -36.99
C ALA A 17 3.83 11.91 -36.30
N PRO A 18 2.50 12.11 -36.51
CA PRO A 18 1.76 13.18 -35.82
C PRO A 18 1.87 13.02 -34.30
N ILE A 19 1.88 14.13 -33.59
CA ILE A 19 2.15 14.22 -32.14
C ILE A 19 1.29 13.23 -31.34
N TRP A 20 0.00 13.09 -31.66
CA TRP A 20 -0.90 12.20 -30.97
C TRP A 20 -0.48 10.71 -31.06
N ARG A 21 0.06 10.26 -32.21
CA ARG A 21 0.57 8.88 -32.36
C ARG A 21 1.80 8.64 -31.51
N ARG A 22 2.67 9.63 -31.42
CA ARG A 22 3.85 9.57 -30.53
C ARG A 22 3.43 9.51 -29.05
N MET A 23 2.42 10.30 -28.67
CA MET A 23 1.84 10.25 -27.31
C MET A 23 1.24 8.87 -27.01
N VAL A 24 0.51 8.29 -27.95
CA VAL A 24 -0.07 6.94 -27.76
C VAL A 24 1.03 5.88 -27.58
N VAL A 25 2.12 5.92 -28.33
CA VAL A 25 3.23 4.96 -28.19
C VAL A 25 3.89 5.09 -26.80
N ILE A 26 4.14 6.32 -26.34
CA ILE A 26 4.72 6.56 -25.01
C ILE A 26 3.74 6.11 -23.91
N ALA A 27 2.46 6.45 -24.05
CA ALA A 27 1.42 6.05 -23.09
C ALA A 27 1.23 4.52 -23.07
N ALA A 28 1.32 3.85 -24.23
CA ALA A 28 1.23 2.39 -24.31
C ALA A 28 2.37 1.70 -23.57
N GLY A 29 3.61 2.25 -23.64
CA GLY A 29 4.75 1.74 -22.88
C GLY A 29 4.51 1.84 -21.37
N ALA A 30 4.05 2.98 -20.91
CA ALA A 30 3.70 3.18 -19.49
C ALA A 30 2.55 2.25 -19.05
N ALA A 31 1.51 2.12 -19.87
CA ALA A 31 0.38 1.23 -19.59
C ALA A 31 0.81 -0.25 -19.52
N MET A 32 1.67 -0.70 -20.42
CA MET A 32 2.20 -2.07 -20.38
C MET A 32 3.03 -2.32 -19.13
N ASN A 33 3.83 -1.36 -18.69
CA ASN A 33 4.57 -1.48 -17.43
C ASN A 33 3.63 -1.58 -16.21
N MET A 34 2.54 -0.82 -16.19
CA MET A 34 1.52 -0.92 -15.14
C MET A 34 0.82 -2.29 -15.14
N ILE A 35 0.45 -2.80 -16.33
CA ILE A 35 -0.18 -4.13 -16.47
C ILE A 35 0.78 -5.22 -16.00
N LEU A 36 2.05 -5.16 -16.40
CA LEU A 36 3.08 -6.10 -15.98
C LEU A 36 3.29 -6.03 -14.47
N GLY A 37 3.44 -4.82 -13.91
CA GLY A 37 3.59 -4.62 -12.47
C GLY A 37 2.40 -5.17 -11.67
N PHE A 38 1.17 -4.94 -12.15
CA PHE A 38 -0.03 -5.50 -11.55
C PHE A 38 -0.06 -7.04 -11.62
N ALA A 39 0.31 -7.62 -12.78
CA ALA A 39 0.39 -9.08 -12.93
C ALA A 39 1.41 -9.70 -11.97
N VAL A 40 2.57 -9.05 -11.78
CA VAL A 40 3.59 -9.47 -10.79
C VAL A 40 3.03 -9.39 -9.37
N LEU A 41 2.31 -8.32 -9.01
CA LEU A 41 1.68 -8.21 -7.69
C LEU A 41 0.63 -9.29 -7.46
N VAL A 42 -0.21 -9.59 -8.44
CA VAL A 42 -1.16 -10.71 -8.37
C VAL A 42 -0.43 -12.02 -8.12
N ALA A 43 0.67 -12.28 -8.83
CA ALA A 43 1.47 -13.49 -8.63
C ALA A 43 2.05 -13.52 -7.20
N LEU A 44 2.65 -12.43 -6.73
CA LEU A 44 3.23 -12.33 -5.38
C LEU A 44 2.18 -12.55 -4.29
N VAL A 45 1.03 -11.88 -4.37
CA VAL A 45 -0.07 -12.06 -3.41
C VAL A 45 -0.60 -13.49 -3.46
N SER A 46 -0.65 -14.11 -4.66
CA SER A 46 -1.04 -15.51 -4.81
C SER A 46 -0.06 -16.51 -4.20
N MET A 47 1.21 -16.16 -4.07
CA MET A 47 2.24 -17.01 -3.46
C MET A 47 2.30 -16.90 -1.94
N GLN A 48 1.71 -15.87 -1.33
CA GLN A 48 1.66 -15.73 0.12
C GLN A 48 0.78 -16.84 0.73
N ASP A 49 1.10 -17.30 1.92
CA ASP A 49 0.31 -18.32 2.62
C ASP A 49 -1.08 -17.79 3.02
N SER A 50 -1.15 -16.51 3.41
CA SER A 50 -2.39 -15.82 3.75
C SER A 50 -2.32 -14.35 3.36
N ILE A 51 -3.46 -13.76 3.04
CA ILE A 51 -3.61 -12.32 2.85
C ILE A 51 -3.89 -11.71 4.22
N THR A 52 -3.15 -10.68 4.60
CA THR A 52 -3.33 -9.99 5.88
C THR A 52 -4.38 -8.90 5.73
N SER A 53 -5.47 -8.98 6.49
CA SER A 53 -6.48 -7.91 6.53
C SER A 53 -6.03 -6.73 7.39
N LYS A 54 -6.84 -5.69 7.45
CA LYS A 54 -6.65 -4.54 8.36
C LYS A 54 -7.59 -4.61 9.57
N THR A 55 -8.25 -5.76 9.78
CA THR A 55 -9.20 -5.96 10.86
C THR A 55 -8.51 -6.52 12.08
N ILE A 56 -8.68 -5.88 13.21
CA ILE A 56 -8.06 -6.26 14.48
C ILE A 56 -8.64 -7.60 14.95
N SER A 57 -7.76 -8.57 15.19
CA SER A 57 -8.12 -9.89 15.71
C SER A 57 -7.90 -10.05 17.21
N GLY A 58 -7.01 -9.25 17.77
CA GLY A 58 -6.67 -9.33 19.19
C GLY A 58 -5.58 -8.35 19.58
N PHE A 59 -5.23 -8.35 20.85
CA PHE A 59 -4.22 -7.49 21.43
C PHE A 59 -3.14 -8.33 22.11
N ARG A 60 -1.96 -7.75 22.33
CA ARG A 60 -0.80 -8.39 22.94
C ARG A 60 -0.16 -7.46 23.98
N GLY A 61 0.52 -8.06 24.95
CA GLY A 61 1.22 -7.30 25.98
C GLY A 61 0.27 -6.51 26.87
N ASP A 62 0.56 -5.23 27.06
CA ASP A 62 -0.19 -4.34 27.95
C ASP A 62 -1.53 -3.85 27.37
N GLU A 63 -1.85 -4.26 26.13
CA GLU A 63 -3.10 -3.90 25.42
C GLU A 63 -3.42 -2.39 25.44
N MET A 64 -2.40 -1.55 25.31
CA MET A 64 -2.53 -0.10 25.39
C MET A 64 -3.49 0.46 24.35
N SER A 65 -3.46 -0.09 23.14
CA SER A 65 -4.39 0.32 22.05
C SER A 65 -5.84 -0.02 22.38
N ARG A 66 -6.09 -1.14 23.07
CA ARG A 66 -7.43 -1.48 23.59
C ARG A 66 -7.89 -0.53 24.67
N GLN A 67 -7.01 -0.18 25.62
CA GLN A 67 -7.33 0.74 26.70
C GLN A 67 -7.60 2.16 26.18
N THR A 68 -7.00 2.52 25.06
CA THR A 68 -7.16 3.84 24.42
C THR A 68 -8.21 3.86 23.30
N GLY A 69 -8.99 2.77 23.14
CA GLY A 69 -10.23 2.80 22.37
C GLY A 69 -10.37 1.84 21.20
N LEU A 70 -9.30 1.16 20.74
CA LEU A 70 -9.40 0.14 19.71
C LEU A 70 -10.12 -1.12 20.24
N GLN A 71 -10.82 -1.81 19.35
CA GLN A 71 -11.58 -3.03 19.68
C GLN A 71 -11.30 -4.14 18.68
N VAL A 72 -11.46 -5.38 19.13
CA VAL A 72 -11.47 -6.54 18.23
C VAL A 72 -12.64 -6.40 17.25
N GLY A 73 -12.38 -6.61 15.97
CA GLY A 73 -13.35 -6.41 14.89
C GLY A 73 -13.23 -5.04 14.20
N ASP A 74 -12.52 -4.07 14.76
CA ASP A 74 -12.25 -2.80 14.08
C ASP A 74 -11.43 -3.02 12.80
N THR A 75 -11.87 -2.46 11.69
CA THR A 75 -11.08 -2.42 10.47
C THR A 75 -10.43 -1.05 10.33
N ILE A 76 -9.10 -1.00 10.33
CA ILE A 76 -8.35 0.25 10.26
C ILE A 76 -8.48 0.85 8.86
N LEU A 77 -9.02 2.07 8.77
CA LEU A 77 -9.19 2.81 7.52
C LEU A 77 -8.11 3.86 7.32
N ALA A 78 -7.71 4.55 8.37
CA ALA A 78 -6.69 5.59 8.31
C ALA A 78 -5.96 5.75 9.65
N ILE A 79 -4.73 6.24 9.60
CA ILE A 79 -3.92 6.65 10.76
C ILE A 79 -3.45 8.09 10.52
N ASN A 80 -3.63 8.97 11.49
CA ASN A 80 -3.31 10.39 11.38
C ASN A 80 -3.90 11.04 10.10
N GLY A 81 -5.15 10.69 9.77
CA GLY A 81 -5.84 11.15 8.57
C GLY A 81 -5.35 10.53 7.25
N ARG A 82 -4.37 9.64 7.29
CA ARG A 82 -3.80 8.97 6.10
C ARG A 82 -4.44 7.62 5.88
N HIS A 83 -5.07 7.46 4.74
CA HIS A 83 -5.79 6.23 4.40
C HIS A 83 -4.83 5.05 4.25
N CYS A 84 -5.16 3.92 4.88
CA CYS A 84 -4.43 2.65 4.78
C CYS A 84 -5.17 1.73 3.80
N PHE A 85 -4.53 1.37 2.69
CA PHE A 85 -5.10 0.48 1.68
C PHE A 85 -4.82 -0.99 2.02
N VAL A 86 -3.63 -1.28 2.50
CA VAL A 86 -3.16 -2.62 2.88
C VAL A 86 -2.67 -2.64 4.33
N ALA A 87 -2.53 -3.83 4.91
CA ALA A 87 -2.03 -3.99 6.28
C ALA A 87 -0.63 -3.38 6.48
N ASN A 88 0.20 -3.43 5.44
CA ASN A 88 1.54 -2.82 5.49
C ASN A 88 1.50 -1.29 5.63
N ASP A 89 0.47 -0.62 5.10
CA ASP A 89 0.28 0.82 5.30
C ASP A 89 0.04 1.14 6.77
N VAL A 90 -0.68 0.26 7.50
CA VAL A 90 -0.92 0.41 8.94
C VAL A 90 0.42 0.40 9.69
N VAL A 91 1.28 -0.58 9.39
CA VAL A 91 2.61 -0.67 10.00
C VAL A 91 3.46 0.55 9.64
N TYR A 92 3.44 0.98 8.37
CA TYR A 92 4.22 2.11 7.90
C TYR A 92 3.79 3.44 8.53
N GLU A 93 2.49 3.73 8.59
CA GLU A 93 2.00 4.96 9.20
C GLU A 93 2.14 4.94 10.73
N ALA A 94 1.98 3.77 11.36
CA ALA A 94 2.23 3.58 12.78
C ALA A 94 3.71 3.86 13.13
N ALA A 95 4.66 3.32 12.35
CA ALA A 95 6.09 3.52 12.58
C ALA A 95 6.54 4.99 12.43
N ARG A 96 5.75 5.83 11.75
CA ARG A 96 6.01 7.27 11.59
C ARG A 96 5.33 8.13 12.66
N SER A 97 4.55 7.55 13.55
CA SER A 97 3.87 8.28 14.61
C SER A 97 4.83 8.53 15.77
N GLU A 98 4.81 9.73 16.31
CA GLU A 98 5.64 10.11 17.45
C GLU A 98 5.13 9.42 18.72
N GLU A 99 6.03 8.93 19.56
CA GLU A 99 5.74 8.31 20.85
C GLU A 99 4.71 7.17 20.82
N ALA A 100 4.54 6.50 19.67
CA ALA A 100 3.55 5.44 19.47
C ALA A 100 2.09 5.86 19.75
N VAL A 101 1.79 7.14 19.56
CA VAL A 101 0.44 7.72 19.68
C VAL A 101 -0.03 8.22 18.32
N ALA A 102 -1.26 7.89 17.95
CA ALA A 102 -1.84 8.32 16.68
C ALA A 102 -3.36 8.41 16.74
N ASP A 103 -3.93 9.17 15.83
CA ASP A 103 -5.37 9.20 15.60
C ASP A 103 -5.75 8.07 14.63
N PHE A 104 -6.68 7.22 15.03
CA PHE A 104 -7.17 6.11 14.22
C PHE A 104 -8.56 6.41 13.69
N THR A 105 -8.77 6.13 12.42
CA THR A 105 -10.09 6.03 11.83
C THR A 105 -10.36 4.56 11.54
N VAL A 106 -11.39 4.01 12.15
CA VAL A 106 -11.77 2.60 12.02
C VAL A 106 -13.20 2.44 11.52
N LEU A 107 -13.47 1.30 10.90
CA LEU A 107 -14.83 0.84 10.62
C LEU A 107 -15.21 -0.16 11.72
N ARG A 108 -16.18 0.19 12.54
CA ARG A 108 -16.74 -0.60 13.64
C ARG A 108 -18.23 -0.82 13.40
N ASP A 109 -18.66 -2.06 13.31
CA ASP A 109 -20.08 -2.43 13.05
C ASP A 109 -20.69 -1.70 11.85
N GLY A 110 -19.89 -1.48 10.79
CA GLY A 110 -20.30 -0.77 9.59
C GLY A 110 -20.33 0.76 9.71
N GLN A 111 -19.93 1.32 10.84
CA GLN A 111 -19.87 2.76 11.07
C GLN A 111 -18.41 3.24 11.17
N LYS A 112 -18.15 4.41 10.59
CA LYS A 112 -16.87 5.07 10.70
C LYS A 112 -16.74 5.70 12.09
N VAL A 113 -15.71 5.30 12.85
CA VAL A 113 -15.40 5.83 14.19
C VAL A 113 -14.01 6.47 14.15
N GLU A 114 -13.89 7.66 14.71
CA GLU A 114 -12.62 8.38 14.86
C GLU A 114 -12.18 8.32 16.33
N LEU A 115 -10.99 7.76 16.55
CA LEU A 115 -10.36 7.62 17.85
C LEU A 115 -9.14 8.52 17.88
N GLN A 116 -9.05 9.38 18.88
CA GLN A 116 -7.95 10.33 19.03
C GLN A 116 -6.96 9.86 20.09
N ASN A 117 -5.68 10.15 19.88
CA ASN A 117 -4.59 9.86 20.80
C ASN A 117 -4.55 8.38 21.25
N VAL A 118 -4.70 7.46 20.32
CA VAL A 118 -4.59 6.03 20.62
C VAL A 118 -3.11 5.67 20.78
N THR A 119 -2.76 5.12 21.94
CA THR A 119 -1.44 4.53 22.19
C THR A 119 -1.48 3.10 21.66
N PHE A 120 -0.70 2.78 20.62
CA PHE A 120 -0.84 1.53 19.88
C PHE A 120 0.39 0.61 19.96
N ALA A 121 1.38 0.97 20.76
CA ALA A 121 2.57 0.16 20.88
C ALA A 121 3.21 0.29 22.26
N THR A 122 3.93 -0.74 22.64
CA THR A 122 4.78 -0.74 23.84
C THR A 122 6.21 -0.44 23.42
N ALA A 123 6.86 0.48 24.13
CA ALA A 123 8.28 0.74 23.94
C ALA A 123 9.09 -0.52 24.27
N LEU A 124 10.01 -0.90 23.36
CA LEU A 124 10.93 -2.00 23.61
C LEU A 124 12.09 -1.52 24.46
N THR A 125 12.54 -2.37 25.40
CA THR A 125 13.65 -2.10 26.30
C THR A 125 14.89 -2.93 25.91
N GLY A 126 16.06 -2.47 26.30
CA GLY A 126 17.34 -3.15 26.03
C GLY A 126 17.93 -2.76 24.69
N GLU A 127 18.44 -3.73 23.91
CA GLU A 127 19.13 -3.48 22.62
C GLU A 127 18.22 -2.84 21.56
N GLN A 128 16.91 -2.85 21.75
CA GLN A 128 15.90 -2.27 20.86
C GLN A 128 15.25 -1.01 21.47
N GLU A 129 15.91 -0.36 22.41
CA GLU A 129 15.45 0.88 23.01
C GLU A 129 15.19 1.95 21.94
N GLY A 130 14.01 2.57 22.00
CA GLY A 130 13.54 3.54 21.00
C GLY A 130 12.75 2.93 19.83
N GLN A 131 12.58 1.59 19.80
CA GLN A 131 11.65 0.94 18.88
C GLN A 131 10.33 0.64 19.59
N TYR A 132 9.24 0.69 18.83
CA TYR A 132 7.90 0.40 19.30
C TYR A 132 7.38 -0.87 18.64
N MET A 133 6.78 -1.76 19.43
CA MET A 133 6.10 -2.95 18.92
C MET A 133 4.59 -2.72 18.98
N ILE A 134 3.94 -2.82 17.83
CA ILE A 134 2.48 -2.71 17.73
C ILE A 134 1.85 -3.83 18.56
N ASP A 135 0.92 -3.44 19.46
CA ASP A 135 0.31 -4.32 20.46
C ASP A 135 -0.99 -5.00 19.99
N PHE A 136 -1.39 -4.79 18.74
CA PHE A 136 -2.55 -5.48 18.16
C PHE A 136 -2.16 -6.42 17.03
N THR A 137 -3.00 -7.40 16.78
CA THR A 137 -2.90 -8.37 15.68
C THR A 137 -4.08 -8.22 14.76
N VAL A 138 -3.89 -8.59 13.49
CA VAL A 138 -4.92 -8.51 12.46
C VAL A 138 -5.33 -9.89 11.96
N LEU A 139 -6.57 -10.02 11.52
CA LEU A 139 -7.12 -11.27 10.98
C LEU A 139 -6.47 -11.61 9.63
N PRO A 140 -6.14 -12.88 9.38
CA PRO A 140 -5.90 -13.34 8.02
C PRO A 140 -7.21 -13.28 7.22
N MET A 141 -7.10 -12.94 5.94
CA MET A 141 -8.22 -12.96 4.99
C MET A 141 -8.15 -14.23 4.14
N GLU A 142 -9.31 -14.81 3.82
CA GLU A 142 -9.36 -15.96 2.92
C GLU A 142 -8.79 -15.62 1.54
N LYS A 143 -8.01 -16.56 1.00
CA LYS A 143 -7.33 -16.43 -0.28
C LYS A 143 -8.26 -16.83 -1.42
N THR A 144 -9.22 -15.98 -1.72
CA THR A 144 -10.09 -16.11 -2.88
C THR A 144 -9.60 -15.27 -4.05
N VAL A 145 -9.96 -15.64 -5.29
CA VAL A 145 -9.54 -14.86 -6.47
C VAL A 145 -9.94 -13.38 -6.38
N PRO A 146 -11.18 -13.03 -5.97
CA PRO A 146 -11.54 -11.63 -5.77
C PRO A 146 -10.66 -10.92 -4.74
N ASN A 147 -10.35 -11.57 -3.61
CA ASN A 147 -9.52 -10.99 -2.55
C ASN A 147 -8.07 -10.78 -3.02
N VAL A 148 -7.52 -11.72 -3.78
CA VAL A 148 -6.18 -11.59 -4.38
C VAL A 148 -6.12 -10.40 -5.34
N LEU A 149 -7.12 -10.26 -6.23
CA LEU A 149 -7.16 -9.13 -7.17
C LEU A 149 -7.37 -7.79 -6.46
N ALA A 150 -8.25 -7.75 -5.47
CA ALA A 150 -8.49 -6.56 -4.67
C ALA A 150 -7.23 -6.15 -3.90
N GLU A 151 -6.54 -7.11 -3.28
CA GLU A 151 -5.31 -6.86 -2.53
C GLU A 151 -4.18 -6.39 -3.46
N ALA A 152 -3.99 -7.01 -4.62
CA ALA A 152 -3.03 -6.56 -5.62
C ALA A 152 -3.34 -5.12 -6.11
N GLY A 153 -4.61 -4.78 -6.28
CA GLY A 153 -5.06 -3.42 -6.59
C GLY A 153 -4.72 -2.43 -5.48
N ASN A 154 -5.00 -2.78 -4.23
CA ASN A 154 -4.68 -1.99 -3.04
C ASN A 154 -3.16 -1.76 -2.91
N TRP A 155 -2.33 -2.80 -3.14
CA TRP A 155 -0.88 -2.69 -3.17
C TRP A 155 -0.40 -1.74 -4.27
N THR A 156 -1.00 -1.81 -5.46
CA THR A 156 -0.65 -0.90 -6.57
C THR A 156 -0.88 0.56 -6.17
N ILE A 157 -2.02 0.86 -5.55
CA ILE A 157 -2.37 2.22 -5.08
C ILE A 157 -1.43 2.66 -3.95
N SER A 158 -1.16 1.76 -2.99
CA SER A 158 -0.26 2.03 -1.87
C SER A 158 1.15 2.37 -2.35
N TYR A 159 1.74 1.58 -3.26
CA TYR A 159 3.06 1.85 -3.82
C TYR A 159 3.10 3.14 -4.64
N ALA A 160 2.09 3.40 -5.47
CA ALA A 160 2.01 4.65 -6.23
C ALA A 160 2.01 5.87 -5.30
N ARG A 161 1.24 5.81 -4.20
CA ARG A 161 1.21 6.86 -3.18
C ARG A 161 2.56 7.00 -2.46
N LEU A 162 3.19 5.89 -2.09
CA LEU A 162 4.48 5.89 -1.41
C LEU A 162 5.57 6.52 -2.29
N ILE A 163 5.62 6.13 -3.57
CA ILE A 163 6.55 6.71 -4.54
C ILE A 163 6.31 8.21 -4.68
N TRP A 164 5.05 8.63 -4.85
CA TRP A 164 4.70 10.04 -4.96
C TRP A 164 5.16 10.84 -3.73
N ARG A 165 4.90 10.34 -2.53
CA ARG A 165 5.35 11.00 -1.29
C ARG A 165 6.86 11.09 -1.22
N SER A 166 7.58 10.01 -1.52
CA SER A 166 9.03 10.01 -1.52
C SER A 166 9.61 11.03 -2.49
N LEU A 167 8.96 11.22 -3.65
CA LEU A 167 9.36 12.26 -4.61
C LEU A 167 9.08 13.67 -4.07
N VAL A 168 7.95 13.88 -3.44
CA VAL A 168 7.62 15.17 -2.81
C VAL A 168 8.59 15.46 -1.68
N ASP A 169 8.83 14.53 -0.78
CA ASP A 169 9.77 14.66 0.35
C ASP A 169 11.19 14.97 -0.16
N LEU A 170 11.61 14.37 -1.29
CA LEU A 170 12.91 14.66 -1.93
C LEU A 170 13.02 16.08 -2.48
N ILE A 171 11.90 16.66 -2.94
CA ILE A 171 11.88 18.02 -3.54
C ILE A 171 11.71 19.09 -2.47
N THR A 172 10.99 18.78 -1.41
CA THR A 172 10.67 19.74 -0.35
C THR A 172 11.69 19.77 0.79
N GLY A 173 12.60 18.78 0.88
CA GLY A 173 13.70 18.68 1.85
C GLY A 173 13.28 18.04 3.12
#